data_f2b2c06936f8c1fe1e833d86657379fb
#
_entry.id   f2b2c06936f8c1fe1e833d86657379fb
#
_cell.length_a   1.000
_cell.length_b   1.000
_cell.length_c   1.000
_cell.angle_alpha   90.00
_cell.angle_beta   90.00
_cell.angle_gamma   90.00
#
_symmetry.space_group_name_H-M   'P 1'
#
loop_
_entity.id
_entity.type
_entity.pdbx_description
1 polymer ?
#
loop_
_entity_poly.entity_id
_entity_poly.type
_entity_poly.pdbx_seq_one_letter_code
_entity_poly.pdbx_strand_id
1 'polypeptide(L)'
;CFSANRNDCDGMFEGINKLAPAHILVWEKGEIKIEKYWSLSYAKKIKIPQEEYCQRILELFTDAIKARLISDVPLGVFLSGGIDSSAVVALMSKVLNMPVKTFSIGFNEASFNELRYARIVANAFSTEHKEYVVTPKALDVLPKLIRHFGEPFADSSSIPEYYLSELARKDVTVALSGDAGDELFAGYDRYAANKLAGYYSSFPRLFRNRISRFLEKFPESTAKKGIIKRIKRFISVSDLPKEKRYAAWVSAFDNMLKGKIYSRQMQERLGNIDSCDYILDAYSKSDAADFIDSTLFVDTMTYLPNDLLVKVDIVSMANSLEVRSPFLDHKLVEFAAQIPSSLKLKGLTTKYILKQALRKLLPREIIERKKEGFGVPVARWFQDEIKEYAYNLLLSKPSINRGYFNPEAIREMFNEHISGKIDHGQRIWVLLNLELWHQAFIDK
;
A
#
# COMPACT_ATOMS: atom_id res chain seq x y z
N CYS A 1 6.10 -5.32 2.24
CA CYS A 1 7.20 -6.30 2.36
C CYS A 1 7.54 -6.81 0.99
N PHE A 2 8.50 -6.20 0.33
CA PHE A 2 9.00 -6.74 -0.94
C PHE A 2 9.83 -7.99 -0.62
N SER A 3 9.51 -9.10 -1.27
CA SER A 3 10.35 -10.30 -1.26
C SER A 3 11.77 -9.88 -1.70
N ALA A 4 12.79 -10.35 -0.99
CA ALA A 4 14.18 -10.08 -1.35
C ALA A 4 14.62 -10.81 -2.64
N ASN A 5 13.71 -11.45 -3.32
CA ASN A 5 13.97 -12.25 -4.50
C ASN A 5 14.21 -11.37 -5.72
N ARG A 6 15.30 -11.64 -6.43
CA ARG A 6 15.75 -10.86 -7.58
C ARG A 6 14.90 -11.01 -8.83
N ASN A 7 14.03 -12.04 -8.87
CA ASN A 7 13.14 -12.32 -10.00
C ASN A 7 11.69 -12.16 -9.57
N ASP A 8 10.86 -11.59 -10.43
CA ASP A 8 9.41 -11.41 -10.23
C ASP A 8 8.66 -12.75 -10.00
N CYS A 9 9.32 -13.88 -10.18
CA CYS A 9 8.76 -15.23 -10.14
C CYS A 9 9.20 -16.07 -8.93
N ASP A 10 10.16 -15.61 -8.12
CA ASP A 10 10.68 -16.42 -7.02
C ASP A 10 9.67 -16.49 -5.87
N GLY A 11 9.36 -17.69 -5.44
CA GLY A 11 8.58 -17.97 -4.23
C GLY A 11 9.44 -17.92 -2.97
N MET A 12 8.81 -18.12 -1.81
CA MET A 12 9.50 -18.17 -0.51
C MET A 12 10.20 -19.51 -0.27
N PHE A 13 9.81 -20.55 -1.00
CA PHE A 13 10.34 -21.90 -0.89
C PHE A 13 11.13 -22.27 -2.16
N GLU A 14 12.28 -22.90 -1.97
CA GLU A 14 13.14 -23.36 -3.07
C GLU A 14 12.37 -24.28 -4.03
N GLY A 15 12.49 -24.02 -5.32
CA GLY A 15 11.80 -24.81 -6.38
C GLY A 15 10.32 -24.48 -6.58
N ILE A 16 9.73 -23.59 -5.79
CA ILE A 16 8.35 -23.13 -5.96
C ILE A 16 8.38 -21.68 -6.45
N ASN A 17 7.97 -21.48 -7.70
CA ASN A 17 7.98 -20.18 -8.36
C ASN A 17 6.58 -19.65 -8.58
N LYS A 18 6.41 -18.34 -8.60
CA LYS A 18 5.18 -17.66 -8.97
C LYS A 18 5.19 -17.35 -10.46
N LEU A 19 4.04 -17.50 -11.13
CA LEU A 19 3.90 -16.96 -12.48
C LEU A 19 3.82 -15.44 -12.42
N ALA A 20 4.69 -14.75 -13.15
CA ALA A 20 4.69 -13.28 -13.19
C ALA A 20 3.36 -12.74 -13.74
N PRO A 21 2.91 -11.54 -13.28
CA PRO A 21 1.73 -10.89 -13.85
C PRO A 21 1.82 -10.75 -15.38
N ALA A 22 0.67 -10.86 -16.06
CA ALA A 22 0.57 -10.77 -17.51
C ALA A 22 1.37 -11.85 -18.30
N HIS A 23 1.61 -13.01 -17.68
CA HIS A 23 2.21 -14.16 -18.34
C HIS A 23 1.25 -15.35 -18.40
N ILE A 24 1.43 -16.17 -19.41
CA ILE A 24 0.75 -17.46 -19.59
C ILE A 24 1.80 -18.55 -19.44
N LEU A 25 1.46 -19.61 -18.69
CA LEU A 25 2.23 -20.83 -18.61
C LEU A 25 1.47 -21.94 -19.32
N VAL A 26 2.10 -22.54 -20.31
CA VAL A 26 1.57 -23.72 -21.02
C VAL A 26 2.49 -24.89 -20.70
N TRP A 27 1.90 -25.99 -20.21
CA TRP A 27 2.58 -27.28 -20.07
C TRP A 27 2.06 -28.25 -21.09
N GLU A 28 2.93 -28.75 -21.96
CA GLU A 28 2.59 -29.71 -22.98
C GLU A 28 3.72 -30.73 -23.16
N LYS A 29 3.42 -32.00 -23.15
CA LYS A 29 4.39 -33.11 -23.39
C LYS A 29 5.64 -33.07 -22.50
N GLY A 30 5.52 -32.59 -21.27
CA GLY A 30 6.62 -32.48 -20.32
C GLY A 30 7.44 -31.18 -20.41
N GLU A 31 7.13 -30.30 -21.35
CA GLU A 31 7.79 -29.02 -21.52
C GLU A 31 6.91 -27.87 -20.96
N ILE A 32 7.56 -26.88 -20.32
CA ILE A 32 6.93 -25.66 -19.82
C ILE A 32 7.32 -24.51 -20.72
N LYS A 33 6.32 -23.78 -21.24
CA LYS A 33 6.50 -22.54 -21.99
C LYS A 33 5.84 -21.40 -21.24
N ILE A 34 6.59 -20.32 -20.99
CA ILE A 34 6.07 -19.11 -20.33
C ILE A 34 6.16 -17.96 -21.33
N GLU A 35 5.04 -17.29 -21.57
CA GLU A 35 4.94 -16.17 -22.51
C GLU A 35 4.27 -14.98 -21.85
N LYS A 36 4.83 -13.76 -22.08
CA LYS A 36 4.20 -12.51 -21.68
C LYS A 36 3.19 -12.08 -22.74
N TYR A 37 1.91 -11.96 -22.35
CA TYR A 37 0.83 -11.58 -23.27
C TYR A 37 0.45 -10.11 -23.21
N TRP A 38 0.84 -9.37 -22.16
CA TRP A 38 0.51 -7.96 -21.99
C TRP A 38 1.66 -7.19 -21.32
N SER A 39 1.80 -5.92 -21.64
CA SER A 39 2.72 -5.00 -20.97
C SER A 39 2.16 -3.58 -20.96
N LEU A 40 2.34 -2.88 -19.85
CA LEU A 40 1.99 -1.48 -19.70
C LEU A 40 3.14 -0.60 -20.21
N SER A 41 2.80 0.41 -21.02
CA SER A 41 3.76 1.38 -21.56
C SER A 41 3.36 2.80 -21.19
N TYR A 42 4.34 3.59 -20.74
CA TYR A 42 4.20 5.01 -20.45
C TYR A 42 4.86 5.90 -21.51
N ALA A 43 5.45 5.32 -22.57
CA ALA A 43 6.19 6.05 -23.61
C ALA A 43 5.31 7.01 -24.40
N LYS A 44 4.09 6.60 -24.75
CA LYS A 44 3.18 7.39 -25.57
C LYS A 44 2.25 8.23 -24.72
N LYS A 45 2.23 9.55 -24.98
CA LYS A 45 1.30 10.49 -24.33
C LYS A 45 0.32 11.05 -25.35
N ILE A 46 -0.97 11.02 -25.00
CA ILE A 46 -2.03 11.66 -25.79
C ILE A 46 -2.03 13.16 -25.44
N LYS A 47 -2.29 14.02 -26.43
CA LYS A 47 -2.45 15.46 -26.24
C LYS A 47 -3.85 15.85 -26.70
N ILE A 48 -4.76 15.97 -25.76
CA ILE A 48 -6.17 16.38 -25.96
C ILE A 48 -6.53 17.44 -24.91
N PRO A 49 -7.64 18.16 -25.07
CA PRO A 49 -8.14 19.08 -24.06
C PRO A 49 -8.43 18.38 -22.71
N GLN A 50 -8.32 19.12 -21.60
CA GLN A 50 -8.54 18.57 -20.26
C GLN A 50 -9.94 17.96 -20.10
N GLU A 51 -10.95 18.60 -20.69
CA GLU A 51 -12.34 18.16 -20.67
C GLU A 51 -12.51 16.79 -21.31
N GLU A 52 -11.80 16.54 -22.41
CA GLU A 52 -11.83 15.26 -23.12
C GLU A 52 -11.17 14.15 -22.30
N TYR A 53 -10.03 14.41 -21.59
CA TYR A 53 -9.49 13.46 -20.63
C TYR A 53 -10.51 13.11 -19.55
N CYS A 54 -11.19 14.12 -18.98
CA CYS A 54 -12.19 13.90 -17.94
C CYS A 54 -13.35 13.04 -18.43
N GLN A 55 -13.84 13.31 -19.63
CA GLN A 55 -14.92 12.55 -20.25
C GLN A 55 -14.51 11.09 -20.48
N ARG A 56 -13.36 10.85 -21.09
CA ARG A 56 -12.87 9.49 -21.37
C ARG A 56 -12.58 8.69 -20.09
N ILE A 57 -12.05 9.34 -19.04
CA ILE A 57 -11.91 8.69 -17.73
C ILE A 57 -13.27 8.20 -17.23
N LEU A 58 -14.31 9.05 -17.27
CA LEU A 58 -15.64 8.69 -16.78
C LEU A 58 -16.28 7.58 -17.63
N GLU A 59 -16.12 7.62 -18.94
CA GLU A 59 -16.62 6.59 -19.86
C GLU A 59 -15.97 5.23 -19.57
N LEU A 60 -14.64 5.18 -19.62
CA LEU A 60 -13.89 3.94 -19.36
C LEU A 60 -14.14 3.38 -17.95
N PHE A 61 -14.22 4.27 -16.95
CA PHE A 61 -14.47 3.84 -15.58
C PHE A 61 -15.91 3.34 -15.39
N THR A 62 -16.89 3.97 -16.06
CA THR A 62 -18.28 3.50 -16.05
C THR A 62 -18.40 2.12 -16.71
N ASP A 63 -17.72 1.89 -17.83
CA ASP A 63 -17.72 0.60 -18.53
C ASP A 63 -16.99 -0.47 -17.70
N ALA A 64 -15.89 -0.11 -17.03
CA ALA A 64 -15.19 -0.99 -16.10
C ALA A 64 -16.09 -1.43 -14.94
N ILE A 65 -16.90 -0.51 -14.39
CA ILE A 65 -17.88 -0.83 -13.34
C ILE A 65 -18.97 -1.75 -13.88
N LYS A 66 -19.59 -1.42 -15.03
CA LYS A 66 -20.63 -2.27 -15.64
C LYS A 66 -20.16 -3.71 -15.84
N ALA A 67 -18.93 -3.89 -16.34
CA ALA A 67 -18.35 -5.22 -16.55
C ALA A 67 -18.19 -5.98 -15.22
N ARG A 68 -17.90 -5.29 -14.11
CA ARG A 68 -17.70 -5.89 -12.78
C ARG A 68 -18.98 -6.06 -11.97
N LEU A 69 -20.09 -5.52 -12.45
CA LEU A 69 -21.43 -5.72 -11.88
C LEU A 69 -22.08 -7.01 -12.35
N ILE A 70 -21.55 -7.69 -13.37
CA ILE A 70 -22.05 -8.99 -13.85
C ILE A 70 -21.78 -10.02 -12.75
N SER A 71 -22.86 -10.50 -12.11
CA SER A 71 -22.78 -11.43 -10.99
C SER A 71 -24.13 -12.10 -10.75
N ASP A 72 -24.11 -13.39 -10.41
CA ASP A 72 -25.29 -14.17 -10.00
C ASP A 72 -25.54 -14.10 -8.48
N VAL A 73 -24.71 -13.33 -7.75
CA VAL A 73 -24.77 -13.19 -6.29
C VAL A 73 -24.81 -11.71 -5.88
N PRO A 74 -25.30 -11.38 -4.65
CA PRO A 74 -25.35 -10.00 -4.18
C PRO A 74 -23.99 -9.31 -4.20
N LEU A 75 -23.99 -8.04 -4.64
CA LEU A 75 -22.83 -7.17 -4.76
C LEU A 75 -22.87 -6.02 -3.76
N GLY A 76 -21.69 -5.57 -3.32
CA GLY A 76 -21.50 -4.38 -2.51
C GLY A 76 -20.25 -3.60 -2.87
N VAL A 77 -19.90 -2.59 -2.06
CA VAL A 77 -18.72 -1.74 -2.25
C VAL A 77 -18.05 -1.45 -0.92
N PHE A 78 -16.73 -1.53 -0.86
CA PHE A 78 -15.95 -0.99 0.25
C PHE A 78 -15.87 0.53 0.13
N LEU A 79 -16.33 1.24 1.16
CA LEU A 79 -16.42 2.69 1.17
C LEU A 79 -15.59 3.29 2.31
N SER A 80 -14.42 3.85 2.00
CA SER A 80 -13.57 4.57 2.97
C SER A 80 -13.87 6.08 3.03
N GLY A 81 -14.72 6.60 2.14
CA GLY A 81 -14.89 8.04 1.94
C GLY A 81 -13.68 8.72 1.29
N GLY A 82 -12.70 7.95 0.79
CA GLY A 82 -11.67 8.41 -0.13
C GLY A 82 -12.21 8.61 -1.54
N ILE A 83 -11.53 9.41 -2.37
CA ILE A 83 -12.01 9.75 -3.71
C ILE A 83 -12.25 8.51 -4.59
N ASP A 84 -11.41 7.47 -4.46
CA ASP A 84 -11.47 6.27 -5.31
C ASP A 84 -12.70 5.42 -4.98
N SER A 85 -12.87 5.02 -3.73
CA SER A 85 -14.03 4.26 -3.28
C SER A 85 -15.34 5.05 -3.49
N SER A 86 -15.30 6.38 -3.28
CA SER A 86 -16.45 7.25 -3.54
C SER A 86 -16.81 7.32 -5.02
N ALA A 87 -15.83 7.32 -5.92
CA ALA A 87 -16.05 7.27 -7.36
C ALA A 87 -16.72 5.97 -7.80
N VAL A 88 -16.29 4.83 -7.23
CA VAL A 88 -16.93 3.52 -7.47
C VAL A 88 -18.38 3.56 -7.03
N VAL A 89 -18.68 4.02 -5.80
CA VAL A 89 -20.05 4.12 -5.28
C VAL A 89 -20.90 5.03 -6.17
N ALA A 90 -20.40 6.22 -6.52
CA ALA A 90 -21.12 7.19 -7.31
C ALA A 90 -21.50 6.70 -8.70
N LEU A 91 -20.57 6.03 -9.40
CA LEU A 91 -20.82 5.47 -10.72
C LEU A 91 -21.70 4.20 -10.65
N MET A 92 -21.48 3.35 -9.63
CA MET A 92 -22.33 2.19 -9.41
C MET A 92 -23.77 2.60 -9.14
N SER A 93 -24.00 3.63 -8.31
CA SER A 93 -25.36 4.18 -8.04
C SER A 93 -26.03 4.76 -9.27
N LYS A 94 -25.27 5.23 -10.28
CA LYS A 94 -25.83 5.68 -11.57
C LYS A 94 -26.20 4.54 -12.52
N VAL A 95 -25.52 3.41 -12.40
CA VAL A 95 -25.72 2.24 -13.27
C VAL A 95 -26.82 1.33 -12.76
N LEU A 96 -26.94 1.21 -11.41
CA LEU A 96 -27.93 0.36 -10.78
C LEU A 96 -29.23 1.12 -10.49
N ASN A 97 -30.37 0.43 -10.67
CA ASN A 97 -31.70 0.94 -10.32
C ASN A 97 -32.12 0.59 -8.87
N MET A 98 -31.17 0.25 -8.02
CA MET A 98 -31.39 -0.14 -6.63
C MET A 98 -30.31 0.47 -5.72
N PRO A 99 -30.58 0.66 -4.43
CA PRO A 99 -29.58 1.16 -3.50
C PRO A 99 -28.34 0.27 -3.47
N VAL A 100 -27.17 0.90 -3.48
CA VAL A 100 -25.87 0.22 -3.40
C VAL A 100 -25.59 -0.16 -1.95
N LYS A 101 -25.25 -1.42 -1.68
CA LYS A 101 -24.76 -1.84 -0.36
C LYS A 101 -23.33 -1.37 -0.18
N THR A 102 -23.06 -0.59 0.87
CA THR A 102 -21.73 -0.06 1.16
C THR A 102 -21.27 -0.46 2.55
N PHE A 103 -19.98 -0.77 2.68
CA PHE A 103 -19.37 -1.25 3.91
C PHE A 103 -18.17 -0.39 4.28
N SER A 104 -18.11 0.02 5.55
CA SER A 104 -17.00 0.82 6.09
C SER A 104 -16.55 0.30 7.43
N ILE A 105 -15.25 0.51 7.69
CA ILE A 105 -14.65 0.19 8.97
C ILE A 105 -14.05 1.45 9.59
N GLY A 106 -14.20 1.59 10.91
CA GLY A 106 -13.60 2.66 11.70
C GLY A 106 -12.86 2.12 12.91
N PHE A 107 -12.16 3.02 13.58
CA PHE A 107 -11.43 2.75 14.80
C PHE A 107 -11.90 3.67 15.92
N ASN A 108 -11.67 3.27 17.17
CA ASN A 108 -11.93 4.14 18.33
C ASN A 108 -11.00 5.35 18.33
N GLU A 109 -9.78 5.20 17.79
CA GLU A 109 -8.82 6.28 17.66
C GLU A 109 -9.25 7.28 16.59
N ALA A 110 -9.62 8.49 17.00
CA ALA A 110 -10.15 9.53 16.12
C ALA A 110 -9.22 9.85 14.91
N SER A 111 -7.90 9.74 15.07
CA SER A 111 -6.93 9.99 13.99
C SER A 111 -6.91 8.91 12.90
N PHE A 112 -7.53 7.75 13.17
CA PHE A 112 -7.63 6.63 12.23
C PHE A 112 -9.06 6.39 11.76
N ASN A 113 -10.05 7.15 12.29
CA ASN A 113 -11.46 6.96 11.98
C ASN A 113 -11.89 7.85 10.80
N GLU A 114 -12.25 7.21 9.69
CA GLU A 114 -12.67 7.87 8.45
C GLU A 114 -14.17 7.78 8.18
N LEU A 115 -14.98 7.19 9.09
CA LEU A 115 -16.40 6.94 8.91
C LEU A 115 -17.20 8.21 8.60
N ARG A 116 -16.77 9.39 9.11
CA ARG A 116 -17.42 10.66 8.79
C ARG A 116 -17.51 10.90 7.27
N TYR A 117 -16.43 10.60 6.54
CA TYR A 117 -16.39 10.80 5.09
C TYR A 117 -17.16 9.72 4.33
N ALA A 118 -17.15 8.49 4.84
CA ALA A 118 -17.97 7.42 4.29
C ALA A 118 -19.46 7.77 4.37
N ARG A 119 -19.91 8.30 5.52
CA ARG A 119 -21.31 8.77 5.72
C ARG A 119 -21.71 9.89 4.76
N ILE A 120 -20.81 10.85 4.48
CA ILE A 120 -21.08 11.92 3.50
C ILE A 120 -21.42 11.31 2.12
N VAL A 121 -20.63 10.31 1.69
CA VAL A 121 -20.87 9.64 0.40
C VAL A 121 -22.12 8.76 0.47
N ALA A 122 -22.28 7.98 1.52
CA ALA A 122 -23.45 7.12 1.71
C ALA A 122 -24.75 7.90 1.64
N ASN A 123 -24.81 9.05 2.31
CA ASN A 123 -25.97 9.95 2.29
C ASN A 123 -26.18 10.59 0.91
N ALA A 124 -25.12 11.04 0.26
CA ALA A 124 -25.21 11.69 -1.07
C ALA A 124 -25.75 10.75 -2.15
N PHE A 125 -25.51 9.45 -2.03
CA PHE A 125 -25.94 8.43 -2.98
C PHE A 125 -27.02 7.49 -2.45
N SER A 126 -27.58 7.78 -1.26
CA SER A 126 -28.67 7.00 -0.62
C SER A 126 -28.37 5.50 -0.57
N THR A 127 -27.16 5.13 -0.15
CA THR A 127 -26.71 3.72 -0.10
C THR A 127 -27.25 2.99 1.13
N GLU A 128 -27.37 1.67 1.06
CA GLU A 128 -27.54 0.80 2.23
C GLU A 128 -26.19 0.68 2.93
N HIS A 129 -25.89 1.61 3.85
CA HIS A 129 -24.58 1.75 4.45
C HIS A 129 -24.46 1.00 5.78
N LYS A 130 -23.45 0.13 5.90
CA LYS A 130 -23.08 -0.55 7.14
C LYS A 130 -21.69 -0.15 7.59
N GLU A 131 -21.58 0.18 8.88
CA GLU A 131 -20.34 0.57 9.53
C GLU A 131 -19.97 -0.43 10.62
N TYR A 132 -18.68 -0.67 10.77
CA TYR A 132 -18.14 -1.45 11.86
C TYR A 132 -16.97 -0.71 12.51
N VAL A 133 -17.00 -0.59 13.85
CA VAL A 133 -15.87 -0.05 14.61
C VAL A 133 -15.07 -1.22 15.16
N VAL A 134 -13.86 -1.35 14.68
CA VAL A 134 -12.95 -2.41 15.16
C VAL A 134 -12.29 -1.96 16.44
N THR A 135 -12.52 -2.75 17.47
CA THR A 135 -11.63 -2.78 18.64
C THR A 135 -10.57 -3.84 18.32
N PRO A 136 -9.31 -3.48 18.06
CA PRO A 136 -8.37 -4.43 17.53
C PRO A 136 -8.02 -5.49 18.57
N LYS A 137 -8.56 -6.66 18.38
CA LYS A 137 -7.99 -7.90 18.91
C LYS A 137 -7.04 -8.44 17.85
N ALA A 138 -6.00 -7.65 17.57
CA ALA A 138 -5.03 -7.97 16.51
C ALA A 138 -4.46 -9.37 16.67
N LEU A 139 -4.20 -9.80 17.91
CA LEU A 139 -3.65 -11.11 18.24
C LEU A 139 -4.59 -12.27 17.88
N ASP A 140 -5.91 -12.07 17.86
CA ASP A 140 -6.86 -13.14 17.53
C ASP A 140 -6.92 -13.43 16.02
N VAL A 141 -6.64 -12.42 15.19
CA VAL A 141 -6.71 -12.51 13.73
C VAL A 141 -5.34 -12.80 13.11
N LEU A 142 -4.27 -12.32 13.72
CA LEU A 142 -2.92 -12.41 13.18
C LEU A 142 -2.46 -13.85 12.85
N PRO A 143 -2.69 -14.88 13.70
CA PRO A 143 -2.34 -16.26 13.35
C PRO A 143 -3.11 -16.80 12.13
N LYS A 144 -4.36 -16.36 11.94
CA LYS A 144 -5.16 -16.73 10.77
C LYS A 144 -4.58 -16.09 9.51
N LEU A 145 -4.29 -14.79 9.56
CA LEU A 145 -3.70 -14.07 8.44
C LEU A 145 -2.35 -14.67 8.02
N ILE A 146 -1.46 -14.95 8.98
CA ILE A 146 -0.17 -15.60 8.70
C ILE A 146 -0.34 -16.90 7.91
N ARG A 147 -1.32 -17.73 8.30
CA ARG A 147 -1.60 -19.00 7.61
C ARG A 147 -2.18 -18.79 6.21
N HIS A 148 -3.07 -17.81 6.03
CA HIS A 148 -3.68 -17.53 4.73
C HIS A 148 -2.68 -16.94 3.74
N PHE A 149 -1.77 -16.05 4.19
CA PHE A 149 -0.73 -15.52 3.32
C PHE A 149 0.27 -16.60 2.88
N GLY A 150 0.60 -17.58 3.74
CA GLY A 150 1.56 -18.63 3.42
C GLY A 150 3.02 -18.14 3.30
N GLU A 151 3.23 -16.85 3.16
CA GLU A 151 4.52 -16.16 3.06
C GLU A 151 4.61 -15.05 4.09
N PRO A 152 5.83 -14.57 4.47
CA PRO A 152 5.98 -13.43 5.36
C PRO A 152 5.36 -12.18 4.73
N PHE A 153 4.26 -11.71 5.28
CA PHE A 153 3.55 -10.53 4.82
C PHE A 153 3.30 -9.58 5.99
N ALA A 154 3.61 -8.30 5.84
CA ALA A 154 3.60 -7.34 6.95
C ALA A 154 2.89 -6.00 6.66
N ASP A 155 1.97 -5.94 5.71
CA ASP A 155 1.06 -4.81 5.63
C ASP A 155 0.02 -4.91 6.75
N SER A 156 0.12 -4.00 7.72
CA SER A 156 -0.76 -3.98 8.89
C SER A 156 -2.23 -3.67 8.57
N SER A 157 -2.49 -3.12 7.38
CA SER A 157 -3.86 -2.88 6.91
C SER A 157 -4.63 -4.16 6.56
N SER A 158 -3.96 -5.31 6.54
CA SER A 158 -4.60 -6.63 6.44
C SER A 158 -5.58 -6.92 7.59
N ILE A 159 -5.34 -6.37 8.78
CA ILE A 159 -6.23 -6.56 9.93
C ILE A 159 -7.59 -5.89 9.70
N PRO A 160 -7.68 -4.57 9.44
CA PRO A 160 -8.97 -3.95 9.16
C PRO A 160 -9.63 -4.49 7.89
N GLU A 161 -8.85 -4.88 6.87
CA GLU A 161 -9.36 -5.52 5.66
C GLU A 161 -10.07 -6.84 5.97
N TYR A 162 -9.52 -7.64 6.91
CA TYR A 162 -10.13 -8.88 7.37
C TYR A 162 -11.51 -8.63 7.99
N TYR A 163 -11.60 -7.69 8.93
CA TYR A 163 -12.87 -7.36 9.58
C TYR A 163 -13.88 -6.72 8.62
N LEU A 164 -13.42 -5.89 7.69
CA LEU A 164 -14.27 -5.31 6.65
C LEU A 164 -14.85 -6.41 5.74
N SER A 165 -14.01 -7.37 5.34
CA SER A 165 -14.43 -8.50 4.52
C SER A 165 -15.40 -9.43 5.28
N GLU A 166 -15.13 -9.71 6.55
CA GLU A 166 -16.03 -10.48 7.42
C GLU A 166 -17.41 -9.80 7.59
N LEU A 167 -17.42 -8.47 7.73
CA LEU A 167 -18.65 -7.69 7.79
C LEU A 167 -19.42 -7.76 6.47
N ALA A 168 -18.76 -7.46 5.37
CA ALA A 168 -19.38 -7.42 4.04
C ALA A 168 -19.94 -8.79 3.64
N ARG A 169 -19.22 -9.87 3.98
CA ARG A 169 -19.61 -11.25 3.64
C ARG A 169 -20.95 -11.66 4.22
N LYS A 170 -21.43 -11.03 5.27
CA LYS A 170 -22.77 -11.29 5.85
C LYS A 170 -23.91 -10.90 4.92
N ASP A 171 -23.66 -9.98 3.99
CA ASP A 171 -24.69 -9.40 3.11
C ASP A 171 -24.41 -9.59 1.63
N VAL A 172 -23.16 -9.80 1.24
CA VAL A 172 -22.73 -9.90 -0.15
C VAL A 172 -21.65 -10.96 -0.30
N THR A 173 -21.52 -11.48 -1.53
CA THR A 173 -20.46 -12.45 -1.88
C THR A 173 -19.39 -11.81 -2.74
N VAL A 174 -19.70 -10.67 -3.36
CA VAL A 174 -18.78 -9.87 -4.15
C VAL A 174 -18.78 -8.43 -3.65
N ALA A 175 -17.62 -7.80 -3.55
CA ALA A 175 -17.50 -6.38 -3.26
C ALA A 175 -16.61 -5.68 -4.30
N LEU A 176 -16.97 -4.46 -4.68
CA LEU A 176 -16.09 -3.59 -5.46
C LEU A 176 -15.21 -2.78 -4.52
N SER A 177 -13.99 -2.47 -4.98
CA SER A 177 -13.01 -1.66 -4.24
C SER A 177 -12.47 -0.51 -5.08
N GLY A 178 -11.81 0.44 -4.41
CA GLY A 178 -11.14 1.58 -5.05
C GLY A 178 -9.64 1.39 -5.28
N ASP A 179 -9.13 0.16 -5.21
CA ASP A 179 -7.71 -0.13 -5.36
C ASP A 179 -7.18 0.27 -6.73
N ALA A 180 -5.88 0.57 -6.83
CA ALA A 180 -5.16 1.07 -8.00
C ALA A 180 -5.43 2.53 -8.39
N GLY A 181 -6.40 3.23 -7.80
CA GLY A 181 -6.66 4.64 -8.10
C GLY A 181 -5.48 5.56 -7.77
N ASP A 182 -4.69 5.24 -6.76
CA ASP A 182 -3.49 6.00 -6.37
C ASP A 182 -2.33 5.78 -7.34
N GLU A 183 -2.09 4.56 -7.77
CA GLU A 183 -1.02 4.15 -8.69
C GLU A 183 -1.26 4.70 -10.09
N LEU A 184 -2.50 4.70 -10.56
CA LEU A 184 -2.84 5.17 -11.90
C LEU A 184 -2.82 6.71 -12.02
N PHE A 185 -3.25 7.42 -10.96
CA PHE A 185 -3.49 8.87 -10.99
C PHE A 185 -2.59 9.69 -10.06
N ALA A 186 -1.46 9.14 -9.62
CA ALA A 186 -0.50 9.81 -8.74
C ALA A 186 -1.12 10.29 -7.42
N GLY A 187 -1.75 9.37 -6.66
CA GLY A 187 -2.49 9.71 -5.45
C GLY A 187 -1.66 9.78 -4.17
N TYR A 188 -0.50 9.15 -4.11
CA TYR A 188 0.31 9.12 -2.89
C TYR A 188 1.08 10.42 -2.64
N ASP A 189 1.11 10.86 -1.39
CA ASP A 189 1.90 12.03 -0.96
C ASP A 189 3.39 11.91 -1.31
N ARG A 190 3.91 10.67 -1.41
CA ARG A 190 5.32 10.41 -1.74
C ARG A 190 5.72 10.89 -3.14
N TYR A 191 4.78 10.96 -4.09
CA TYR A 191 5.05 11.53 -5.43
C TYR A 191 5.31 13.03 -5.34
N ALA A 192 4.44 13.76 -4.60
CA ALA A 192 4.62 15.18 -4.37
C ALA A 192 5.88 15.46 -3.52
N ALA A 193 6.14 14.63 -2.51
CA ALA A 193 7.33 14.73 -1.68
C ALA A 193 8.62 14.53 -2.49
N ASN A 194 8.65 13.59 -3.44
CA ASN A 194 9.83 13.39 -4.30
C ASN A 194 10.11 14.60 -5.21
N LYS A 195 9.05 15.22 -5.73
CA LYS A 195 9.16 16.48 -6.46
C LYS A 195 9.72 17.60 -5.59
N LEU A 196 9.22 17.76 -4.35
CA LEU A 196 9.71 18.74 -3.37
C LEU A 196 11.17 18.49 -2.98
N ALA A 197 11.57 17.24 -2.83
CA ALA A 197 12.95 16.90 -2.47
C ALA A 197 13.96 17.34 -3.55
N GLY A 198 13.57 17.36 -4.82
CA GLY A 198 14.38 17.95 -5.89
C GLY A 198 14.67 19.42 -5.67
N TYR A 199 13.68 20.21 -5.20
CA TYR A 199 13.90 21.61 -4.84
C TYR A 199 14.72 21.75 -3.56
N TYR A 200 14.42 20.94 -2.52
CA TYR A 200 15.17 20.99 -1.25
C TYR A 200 16.65 20.64 -1.44
N SER A 201 17.00 19.72 -2.30
CA SER A 201 18.40 19.34 -2.57
C SER A 201 19.21 20.47 -3.22
N SER A 202 18.56 21.45 -3.83
CA SER A 202 19.21 22.66 -4.40
C SER A 202 19.67 23.67 -3.33
N PHE A 203 19.22 23.54 -2.06
CA PHE A 203 19.70 24.39 -0.97
C PHE A 203 21.10 23.97 -0.50
N PRO A 204 21.96 24.93 -0.06
CA PRO A 204 23.29 24.62 0.42
C PRO A 204 23.30 23.61 1.57
N ARG A 205 24.22 22.64 1.52
CA ARG A 205 24.34 21.55 2.51
C ARG A 205 24.42 22.05 3.97
N LEU A 206 25.08 23.19 4.20
CA LEU A 206 25.23 23.77 5.55
C LEU A 206 23.86 24.09 6.19
N PHE A 207 22.93 24.66 5.42
CA PHE A 207 21.58 24.95 5.91
C PHE A 207 20.79 23.65 6.16
N ARG A 208 20.88 22.70 5.26
CA ARG A 208 20.18 21.41 5.38
C ARG A 208 20.64 20.63 6.61
N ASN A 209 21.95 20.60 6.87
CA ASN A 209 22.52 19.95 8.06
C ASN A 209 22.09 20.64 9.37
N ARG A 210 21.95 21.96 9.39
CA ARG A 210 21.45 22.69 10.57
C ARG A 210 19.98 22.34 10.86
N ILE A 211 19.15 22.27 9.82
CA ILE A 211 17.74 21.85 9.94
C ILE A 211 17.65 20.42 10.46
N SER A 212 18.43 19.48 9.92
CA SER A 212 18.46 18.10 10.36
C SER A 212 18.79 17.98 11.85
N ARG A 213 19.91 18.58 12.29
CA ARG A 213 20.34 18.57 13.71
C ARG A 213 19.32 19.20 14.65
N PHE A 214 18.63 20.26 14.20
CA PHE A 214 17.58 20.89 14.99
C PHE A 214 16.38 19.95 15.18
N LEU A 215 15.96 19.27 14.12
CA LEU A 215 14.82 18.35 14.15
C LEU A 215 15.09 17.06 14.94
N GLU A 216 16.34 16.61 15.01
CA GLU A 216 16.73 15.44 15.83
C GLU A 216 16.38 15.61 17.32
N LYS A 217 16.33 16.85 17.82
CA LYS A 217 16.00 17.16 19.22
C LYS A 217 14.53 16.93 19.57
N PHE A 218 13.65 16.80 18.59
CA PHE A 218 12.22 16.62 18.84
C PHE A 218 11.84 15.13 18.80
N PRO A 219 11.03 14.63 19.77
CA PRO A 219 10.55 13.28 19.77
C PRO A 219 9.59 13.02 18.59
N GLU A 220 9.45 11.80 18.19
CA GLU A 220 8.49 11.38 17.17
C GLU A 220 7.14 11.05 17.79
N SER A 221 6.07 11.53 17.19
CA SER A 221 4.71 11.20 17.59
C SER A 221 4.26 9.88 16.95
N THR A 222 3.58 9.04 17.73
CA THR A 222 2.91 7.83 17.24
C THR A 222 1.59 8.10 16.51
N ALA A 223 1.15 9.36 16.46
CA ALA A 223 -0.04 9.77 15.73
C ALA A 223 0.15 9.56 14.22
N LYS A 224 -0.93 9.14 13.52
CA LYS A 224 -0.95 8.87 12.05
C LYS A 224 -0.33 10.01 11.21
N LYS A 225 -0.51 11.27 11.65
CA LYS A 225 -0.04 12.48 10.95
C LYS A 225 1.07 13.22 11.70
N GLY A 226 1.97 12.54 12.37
CA GLY A 226 3.10 13.17 13.05
C GLY A 226 3.95 14.00 12.08
N ILE A 227 3.81 15.35 12.10
CA ILE A 227 4.49 16.25 11.16
C ILE A 227 6.01 16.12 11.31
N ILE A 228 6.51 16.06 12.54
CA ILE A 228 7.96 15.93 12.82
C ILE A 228 8.52 14.64 12.22
N LYS A 229 7.84 13.51 12.41
CA LYS A 229 8.21 12.22 11.81
C LYS A 229 8.28 12.28 10.28
N ARG A 230 7.28 12.92 9.65
CA ARG A 230 7.25 13.09 8.18
C ARG A 230 8.40 13.98 7.68
N ILE A 231 8.70 15.07 8.37
CA ILE A 231 9.80 15.97 8.01
C ILE A 231 11.16 15.29 8.22
N LYS A 232 11.37 14.59 9.33
CA LYS A 232 12.59 13.81 9.58
C LYS A 232 12.81 12.78 8.47
N ARG A 233 11.78 11.99 8.13
CA ARG A 233 11.84 10.99 7.05
C ARG A 233 12.10 11.64 5.69
N PHE A 234 11.55 12.82 5.42
CA PHE A 234 11.82 13.56 4.19
C PHE A 234 13.28 13.99 4.10
N ILE A 235 13.82 14.57 5.17
CA ILE A 235 15.19 15.10 5.20
C ILE A 235 16.21 13.97 5.14
N SER A 236 16.01 12.86 5.86
CA SER A 236 16.99 11.77 5.96
C SER A 236 17.35 11.14 4.60
N VAL A 237 16.45 11.23 3.62
CA VAL A 237 16.67 10.64 2.28
C VAL A 237 16.75 11.68 1.16
N SER A 238 16.61 12.99 1.48
CA SER A 238 16.54 14.04 0.46
C SER A 238 17.79 14.18 -0.41
N ASP A 239 18.95 13.75 0.09
CA ASP A 239 20.24 13.79 -0.62
C ASP A 239 20.49 12.58 -1.53
N LEU A 240 19.64 11.57 -1.44
CA LEU A 240 19.75 10.40 -2.31
C LEU A 240 19.31 10.72 -3.75
N PRO A 241 19.84 10.02 -4.75
CA PRO A 241 19.27 10.01 -6.10
C PRO A 241 17.78 9.71 -6.05
N LYS A 242 17.01 10.27 -6.98
CA LYS A 242 15.52 10.26 -6.93
C LYS A 242 14.92 8.85 -6.85
N GLU A 243 15.48 7.88 -7.53
CA GLU A 243 15.06 6.47 -7.52
C GLU A 243 15.37 5.81 -6.17
N LYS A 244 16.61 5.99 -5.66
CA LYS A 244 17.03 5.48 -4.34
C LYS A 244 16.24 6.13 -3.21
N ARG A 245 15.94 7.41 -3.32
CA ARG A 245 15.09 8.14 -2.37
C ARG A 245 13.67 7.54 -2.33
N TYR A 246 13.11 7.24 -3.51
CA TYR A 246 11.81 6.59 -3.59
C TYR A 246 11.84 5.20 -2.94
N ALA A 247 12.81 4.37 -3.27
CA ALA A 247 13.01 3.05 -2.66
C ALA A 247 13.11 3.13 -1.12
N ALA A 248 13.86 4.11 -0.60
CA ALA A 248 13.97 4.33 0.84
C ALA A 248 12.64 4.77 1.49
N TRP A 249 11.77 5.49 0.79
CA TRP A 249 10.46 5.89 1.32
C TRP A 249 9.47 4.73 1.40
N VAL A 250 9.56 3.75 0.53
CA VAL A 250 8.67 2.58 0.57
C VAL A 250 9.23 1.44 1.44
N SER A 251 10.50 1.53 1.86
CA SER A 251 11.14 0.54 2.72
C SER A 251 10.86 0.82 4.21
N ALA A 252 10.64 -0.23 4.99
CA ALA A 252 10.52 -0.14 6.45
C ALA A 252 11.88 0.05 7.12
N PHE A 253 12.95 -0.54 6.55
CA PHE A 253 14.31 -0.49 7.04
C PHE A 253 15.23 0.13 6.00
N ASP A 254 15.93 1.19 6.36
CA ASP A 254 17.03 1.71 5.56
C ASP A 254 18.33 0.88 5.79
N ASN A 255 19.34 1.10 4.95
CA ASN A 255 20.58 0.31 5.01
C ASN A 255 21.36 0.52 6.30
N MET A 256 21.31 1.70 6.91
CA MET A 256 21.95 1.97 8.19
C MET A 256 21.30 1.14 9.30
N LEU A 257 19.99 1.08 9.33
CA LEU A 257 19.25 0.29 10.32
C LEU A 257 19.39 -1.22 10.07
N LYS A 258 19.40 -1.66 8.79
CA LYS A 258 19.71 -3.06 8.45
C LYS A 258 21.07 -3.47 8.98
N GLY A 259 22.10 -2.61 8.83
CA GLY A 259 23.44 -2.88 9.36
C GLY A 259 23.51 -3.00 10.89
N LYS A 260 22.59 -2.34 11.63
CA LYS A 260 22.49 -2.47 13.09
C LYS A 260 21.70 -3.71 13.53
N ILE A 261 20.59 -3.99 12.83
CA ILE A 261 19.64 -5.01 13.28
C ILE A 261 20.01 -6.41 12.83
N TYR A 262 20.66 -6.58 11.67
CA TYR A 262 21.12 -7.89 11.24
C TYR A 262 22.26 -8.41 12.11
N SER A 263 22.22 -9.70 12.44
CA SER A 263 23.36 -10.38 13.03
C SER A 263 24.55 -10.38 12.06
N ARG A 264 25.75 -10.61 12.58
CA ARG A 264 26.95 -10.76 11.75
C ARG A 264 26.79 -11.91 10.74
N GLN A 265 26.23 -13.04 11.17
CA GLN A 265 25.96 -14.18 10.32
C GLN A 265 25.01 -13.83 9.15
N MET A 266 23.96 -13.05 9.42
CA MET A 266 23.02 -12.62 8.40
C MET A 266 23.66 -11.63 7.41
N GLN A 267 24.47 -10.69 7.90
CA GLN A 267 25.23 -9.77 7.05
C GLN A 267 26.18 -10.52 6.09
N GLU A 268 26.90 -11.52 6.61
CA GLU A 268 27.79 -12.37 5.81
C GLU A 268 27.03 -13.17 4.72
N ARG A 269 25.82 -13.70 5.07
CA ARG A 269 24.96 -14.42 4.12
C ARG A 269 24.40 -13.52 3.03
N LEU A 270 23.95 -12.32 3.37
CA LEU A 270 23.36 -11.37 2.41
C LEU A 270 24.43 -10.76 1.49
N GLY A 271 25.68 -10.61 1.98
CA GLY A 271 26.73 -9.96 1.24
C GLY A 271 26.31 -8.56 0.73
N ASN A 272 26.28 -8.38 -0.60
CA ASN A 272 25.92 -7.12 -1.23
C ASN A 272 24.45 -7.04 -1.67
N ILE A 273 23.58 -7.97 -1.24
CA ILE A 273 22.16 -7.94 -1.62
C ILE A 273 21.46 -6.77 -0.94
N ASP A 274 20.90 -5.85 -1.72
CA ASP A 274 20.03 -4.78 -1.22
C ASP A 274 18.59 -5.00 -1.70
N SER A 275 17.65 -5.05 -0.76
CA SER A 275 16.22 -5.17 -1.09
C SER A 275 15.68 -3.99 -1.91
N CYS A 276 16.40 -2.86 -1.96
CA CYS A 276 16.05 -1.73 -2.81
C CYS A 276 16.33 -2.02 -4.30
N ASP A 277 17.22 -2.98 -4.61
CA ASP A 277 17.56 -3.33 -6.00
C ASP A 277 16.33 -3.76 -6.79
N TYR A 278 15.38 -4.45 -6.18
CA TYR A 278 14.11 -4.82 -6.80
C TYR A 278 13.34 -3.60 -7.37
N ILE A 279 13.29 -2.51 -6.61
CA ILE A 279 12.65 -1.26 -7.04
C ILE A 279 13.49 -0.55 -8.10
N LEU A 280 14.81 -0.55 -7.95
CA LEU A 280 15.72 0.07 -8.92
C LEU A 280 15.69 -0.66 -10.27
N ASP A 281 15.61 -1.99 -10.27
CA ASP A 281 15.44 -2.80 -11.47
C ASP A 281 14.11 -2.49 -12.18
N ALA A 282 13.02 -2.29 -11.42
CA ALA A 282 11.75 -1.86 -12.00
C ALA A 282 11.86 -0.47 -12.68
N TYR A 283 12.60 0.48 -12.07
CA TYR A 283 12.89 1.77 -12.73
C TYR A 283 13.66 1.61 -14.04
N SER A 284 14.61 0.68 -14.12
CA SER A 284 15.40 0.42 -15.33
C SER A 284 14.56 -0.15 -16.49
N LYS A 285 13.45 -0.83 -16.16
CA LYS A 285 12.50 -1.41 -17.13
C LYS A 285 11.43 -0.40 -17.61
N SER A 286 11.36 0.79 -16.99
CA SER A 286 10.37 1.80 -17.35
C SER A 286 10.70 2.51 -18.65
N ASP A 287 9.74 2.61 -19.55
CA ASP A 287 9.81 3.36 -20.82
C ASP A 287 9.32 4.81 -20.71
N ALA A 288 9.02 5.26 -19.50
CA ALA A 288 8.49 6.61 -19.25
C ALA A 288 9.56 7.70 -19.46
N ALA A 289 9.17 8.82 -20.07
CA ALA A 289 10.05 9.95 -20.32
C ALA A 289 10.30 10.83 -19.08
N ASP A 290 9.43 10.79 -18.07
CA ASP A 290 9.56 11.59 -16.84
C ASP A 290 9.52 10.73 -15.58
N PHE A 291 10.06 11.30 -14.51
CA PHE A 291 10.23 10.58 -13.25
C PHE A 291 8.91 10.20 -12.56
N ILE A 292 7.87 11.01 -12.69
CA ILE A 292 6.57 10.71 -12.05
C ILE A 292 5.95 9.49 -12.75
N ASP A 293 5.90 9.49 -14.06
CA ASP A 293 5.38 8.35 -14.82
C ASP A 293 6.24 7.09 -14.63
N SER A 294 7.59 7.22 -14.55
CA SER A 294 8.46 6.08 -14.16
C SER A 294 8.10 5.54 -12.77
N THR A 295 7.79 6.42 -11.82
CA THR A 295 7.41 6.00 -10.47
C THR A 295 6.04 5.32 -10.44
N LEU A 296 5.07 5.80 -11.23
CA LEU A 296 3.78 5.15 -11.39
C LEU A 296 3.91 3.76 -12.03
N PHE A 297 4.79 3.64 -13.04
CA PHE A 297 5.14 2.34 -13.61
C PHE A 297 5.71 1.40 -12.55
N VAL A 298 6.69 1.86 -11.76
CA VAL A 298 7.31 1.07 -10.69
C VAL A 298 6.26 0.61 -9.68
N ASP A 299 5.39 1.50 -9.19
CA ASP A 299 4.34 1.11 -8.24
C ASP A 299 3.36 0.11 -8.85
N THR A 300 2.97 0.29 -10.11
CA THR A 300 2.07 -0.63 -10.81
C THR A 300 2.70 -2.02 -11.01
N MET A 301 4.02 -2.09 -11.20
CA MET A 301 4.73 -3.36 -11.43
C MET A 301 5.26 -4.02 -10.16
N THR A 302 5.33 -3.31 -9.03
CA THR A 302 5.94 -3.82 -7.79
C THR A 302 4.99 -3.76 -6.61
N TYR A 303 4.65 -2.56 -6.13
CA TYR A 303 3.86 -2.34 -4.93
C TYR A 303 2.41 -2.81 -5.09
N LEU A 304 1.78 -2.48 -6.21
CA LEU A 304 0.40 -2.86 -6.48
C LEU A 304 0.20 -4.39 -6.49
N PRO A 305 0.93 -5.19 -7.31
CA PRO A 305 0.70 -6.64 -7.37
C PRO A 305 1.21 -7.39 -6.14
N ASN A 306 2.32 -6.96 -5.50
CA ASN A 306 2.99 -7.75 -4.47
C ASN A 306 2.65 -7.33 -3.03
N ASP A 307 1.94 -6.21 -2.84
CA ASP A 307 1.48 -5.76 -1.54
C ASP A 307 -0.04 -5.55 -1.52
N LEU A 308 -0.56 -4.59 -2.29
CA LEU A 308 -1.96 -4.20 -2.21
C LEU A 308 -2.91 -5.31 -2.68
N LEU A 309 -2.68 -5.86 -3.89
CA LEU A 309 -3.59 -6.84 -4.47
C LEU A 309 -3.48 -8.21 -3.79
N VAL A 310 -2.27 -8.63 -3.41
CA VAL A 310 -2.07 -9.84 -2.60
C VAL A 310 -2.82 -9.74 -1.28
N LYS A 311 -2.73 -8.58 -0.61
CA LYS A 311 -3.48 -8.35 0.63
C LYS A 311 -4.98 -8.45 0.41
N VAL A 312 -5.52 -7.67 -0.52
CA VAL A 312 -6.96 -7.59 -0.77
C VAL A 312 -7.52 -8.97 -1.13
N ASP A 313 -6.86 -9.69 -2.04
CA ASP A 313 -7.31 -11.01 -2.48
C ASP A 313 -7.26 -12.04 -1.34
N ILE A 314 -6.10 -12.24 -0.72
CA ILE A 314 -5.93 -13.26 0.32
C ILE A 314 -6.83 -13.00 1.52
N VAL A 315 -6.92 -11.75 1.96
CA VAL A 315 -7.69 -11.39 3.16
C VAL A 315 -9.20 -11.47 2.92
N SER A 316 -9.67 -11.03 1.75
CA SER A 316 -11.09 -11.15 1.41
C SER A 316 -11.49 -12.61 1.19
N MET A 317 -10.64 -13.38 0.51
CA MET A 317 -10.87 -14.81 0.30
C MET A 317 -10.80 -15.64 1.60
N ALA A 318 -10.02 -15.21 2.59
CA ALA A 318 -10.08 -15.79 3.94
C ALA A 318 -11.48 -15.72 4.57
N ASN A 319 -12.31 -14.79 4.08
CA ASN A 319 -13.71 -14.61 4.46
C ASN A 319 -14.69 -15.07 3.36
N SER A 320 -14.24 -15.75 2.32
CA SER A 320 -15.05 -16.20 1.18
C SER A 320 -15.78 -15.04 0.47
N LEU A 321 -15.13 -13.89 0.36
CA LEU A 321 -15.59 -12.68 -0.31
C LEU A 321 -14.70 -12.39 -1.52
N GLU A 322 -15.28 -12.32 -2.72
CA GLU A 322 -14.58 -11.87 -3.92
C GLU A 322 -14.50 -10.35 -3.96
N VAL A 323 -13.31 -9.77 -4.16
CA VAL A 323 -13.13 -8.33 -4.34
C VAL A 323 -12.71 -8.01 -5.77
N ARG A 324 -13.39 -7.03 -6.38
CA ARG A 324 -13.13 -6.57 -7.74
C ARG A 324 -12.75 -5.09 -7.75
N SER A 325 -11.65 -4.73 -8.41
CA SER A 325 -11.26 -3.32 -8.59
C SER A 325 -11.55 -2.85 -10.02
N PRO A 326 -12.52 -1.92 -10.22
CA PRO A 326 -12.78 -1.33 -11.53
C PRO A 326 -11.63 -0.49 -12.08
N PHE A 327 -10.79 0.10 -11.23
CA PHE A 327 -9.59 0.84 -11.67
C PHE A 327 -8.58 -0.04 -12.40
N LEU A 328 -8.59 -1.36 -12.14
CA LEU A 328 -7.71 -2.33 -12.81
C LEU A 328 -8.23 -2.81 -14.16
N ASP A 329 -9.26 -2.18 -14.72
CA ASP A 329 -9.63 -2.44 -16.10
C ASP A 329 -8.48 -2.04 -17.04
N HIS A 330 -8.01 -2.97 -17.89
CA HIS A 330 -6.83 -2.74 -18.72
C HIS A 330 -6.98 -1.52 -19.64
N LYS A 331 -8.19 -1.22 -20.15
CA LYS A 331 -8.44 -0.04 -20.99
C LYS A 331 -8.28 1.24 -20.19
N LEU A 332 -8.75 1.27 -18.94
CA LEU A 332 -8.58 2.42 -18.05
C LEU A 332 -7.10 2.57 -17.63
N VAL A 333 -6.42 1.47 -17.33
CA VAL A 333 -4.99 1.45 -16.97
C VAL A 333 -4.14 1.97 -18.12
N GLU A 334 -4.34 1.46 -19.33
CA GLU A 334 -3.62 1.90 -20.53
C GLU A 334 -3.90 3.37 -20.88
N PHE A 335 -5.15 3.82 -20.76
CA PHE A 335 -5.49 5.21 -20.95
C PHE A 335 -4.85 6.11 -19.88
N ALA A 336 -4.89 5.71 -18.62
CA ALA A 336 -4.23 6.44 -17.53
C ALA A 336 -2.73 6.58 -17.76
N ALA A 337 -2.05 5.54 -18.27
CA ALA A 337 -0.64 5.59 -18.62
C ALA A 337 -0.35 6.61 -19.75
N GLN A 338 -1.28 6.83 -20.66
CA GLN A 338 -1.16 7.80 -21.76
C GLN A 338 -1.45 9.26 -21.35
N ILE A 339 -2.02 9.49 -20.17
CA ILE A 339 -2.23 10.84 -19.63
C ILE A 339 -0.88 11.42 -19.19
N PRO A 340 -0.52 12.68 -19.58
CA PRO A 340 0.69 13.34 -19.10
C PRO A 340 0.75 13.40 -17.56
N SER A 341 1.91 13.11 -16.98
CA SER A 341 2.12 13.12 -15.52
C SER A 341 1.77 14.47 -14.88
N SER A 342 1.96 15.58 -15.62
CA SER A 342 1.62 16.95 -15.19
C SER A 342 0.12 17.16 -14.94
N LEU A 343 -0.76 16.34 -15.56
CA LEU A 343 -2.20 16.32 -15.29
C LEU A 343 -2.57 15.36 -14.15
N LYS A 344 -1.73 14.38 -13.81
CA LYS A 344 -1.92 13.50 -12.66
C LYS A 344 -1.48 14.19 -11.37
N LEU A 345 -0.28 14.81 -11.38
CA LEU A 345 0.31 15.59 -10.30
C LEU A 345 0.53 17.03 -10.73
N LYS A 346 -0.46 17.90 -10.53
CA LYS A 346 -0.38 19.33 -10.89
C LYS A 346 0.11 20.16 -9.70
N GLY A 347 1.33 20.70 -9.81
CA GLY A 347 1.99 21.29 -8.64
C GLY A 347 2.24 20.22 -7.58
N LEU A 348 1.54 20.35 -6.44
CA LEU A 348 1.50 19.36 -5.34
C LEU A 348 0.12 18.69 -5.21
N THR A 349 -0.80 18.99 -6.13
CA THR A 349 -2.16 18.41 -6.12
C THR A 349 -2.11 17.03 -6.76
N THR A 350 -2.29 16.01 -5.95
CA THR A 350 -2.40 14.60 -6.36
C THR A 350 -3.75 14.31 -7.00
N LYS A 351 -3.80 13.31 -7.88
CA LYS A 351 -5.02 12.89 -8.61
C LYS A 351 -5.72 14.03 -9.35
N TYR A 352 -4.97 15.03 -9.85
CA TYR A 352 -5.58 16.25 -10.35
C TYR A 352 -6.63 15.98 -11.42
N ILE A 353 -6.30 15.25 -12.49
CA ILE A 353 -7.24 14.99 -13.58
C ILE A 353 -8.44 14.13 -13.15
N LEU A 354 -8.22 13.15 -12.27
CA LEU A 354 -9.29 12.33 -11.69
C LEU A 354 -10.25 13.20 -10.86
N LYS A 355 -9.72 14.11 -10.03
CA LYS A 355 -10.51 15.07 -9.26
C LYS A 355 -11.33 15.98 -10.19
N GLN A 356 -10.76 16.43 -11.31
CA GLN A 356 -11.50 17.23 -12.30
C GLN A 356 -12.63 16.42 -12.92
N ALA A 357 -12.40 15.18 -13.34
CA ALA A 357 -13.42 14.30 -13.89
C ALA A 357 -14.58 14.05 -12.92
N LEU A 358 -14.26 13.88 -11.62
CA LEU A 358 -15.24 13.57 -10.59
C LEU A 358 -15.90 14.79 -9.94
N ARG A 359 -15.47 16.02 -10.27
CA ARG A 359 -15.90 17.25 -9.58
C ARG A 359 -17.41 17.51 -9.60
N LYS A 360 -18.08 17.11 -10.68
CA LYS A 360 -19.56 17.24 -10.82
C LYS A 360 -20.31 16.04 -10.28
N LEU A 361 -19.60 14.99 -9.86
CA LEU A 361 -20.17 13.73 -9.43
C LEU A 361 -20.12 13.56 -7.91
N LEU A 362 -19.03 13.97 -7.27
CA LEU A 362 -18.80 13.77 -5.85
C LEU A 362 -19.00 15.04 -5.02
N PRO A 363 -19.40 14.94 -3.75
CA PRO A 363 -19.42 16.07 -2.82
C PRO A 363 -18.06 16.78 -2.76
N ARG A 364 -18.10 18.10 -2.60
CA ARG A 364 -16.90 18.94 -2.58
C ARG A 364 -15.91 18.52 -1.47
N GLU A 365 -16.41 18.16 -0.31
CA GLU A 365 -15.62 17.70 0.84
C GLU A 365 -14.78 16.46 0.50
N ILE A 366 -15.27 15.58 -0.36
CA ILE A 366 -14.56 14.37 -0.80
C ILE A 366 -13.48 14.72 -1.82
N ILE A 367 -13.76 15.65 -2.75
CA ILE A 367 -12.79 16.10 -3.77
C ILE A 367 -11.63 16.85 -3.13
N GLU A 368 -11.90 17.71 -2.13
CA GLU A 368 -10.91 18.56 -1.46
C GLU A 368 -10.18 17.84 -0.31
N ARG A 369 -10.66 16.67 0.09
CA ARG A 369 -10.05 15.86 1.14
C ARG A 369 -8.60 15.52 0.82
N LYS A 370 -7.72 15.65 1.82
CA LYS A 370 -6.35 15.14 1.72
C LYS A 370 -6.36 13.61 1.75
N LYS A 371 -5.46 12.99 0.96
CA LYS A 371 -5.27 11.53 0.98
C LYS A 371 -4.93 11.06 2.39
N GLU A 372 -5.62 10.02 2.82
CA GLU A 372 -5.30 9.25 4.01
C GLU A 372 -5.20 7.78 3.62
N GLY A 373 -4.13 7.10 4.08
CA GLY A 373 -3.99 5.66 3.88
C GLY A 373 -4.87 4.89 4.84
N PHE A 374 -5.27 3.69 4.46
CA PHE A 374 -5.99 2.75 5.31
C PHE A 374 -5.01 2.16 6.34
N GLY A 375 -4.67 2.94 7.36
CA GLY A 375 -3.68 2.60 8.37
C GLY A 375 -4.31 2.19 9.69
N VAL A 376 -3.56 1.43 10.47
CA VAL A 376 -3.89 1.02 11.84
C VAL A 376 -2.91 1.61 12.85
N PRO A 377 -3.31 1.80 14.11
CA PRO A 377 -2.47 2.39 15.15
C PRO A 377 -1.43 1.41 15.70
N VAL A 378 -0.70 0.71 14.81
CA VAL A 378 0.29 -0.32 15.17
C VAL A 378 1.33 0.20 16.16
N ALA A 379 1.77 1.45 15.97
CA ALA A 379 2.73 2.08 16.87
C ALA A 379 2.20 2.14 18.32
N ARG A 380 0.92 2.45 18.50
CA ARG A 380 0.28 2.49 19.82
C ARG A 380 0.11 1.10 20.40
N TRP A 381 -0.28 0.12 19.59
CA TRP A 381 -0.42 -1.26 20.06
C TRP A 381 0.87 -1.81 20.68
N PHE A 382 2.04 -1.46 20.12
CA PHE A 382 3.34 -1.84 20.67
C PHE A 382 3.77 -1.00 21.88
N GLN A 383 3.07 0.06 22.22
CA GLN A 383 3.27 0.77 23.48
C GLN A 383 2.44 0.15 24.62
N ASP A 384 1.28 -0.42 24.28
CA ASP A 384 0.28 -0.88 25.26
C ASP A 384 -0.01 -2.39 25.13
N GLU A 385 -0.93 -2.77 24.24
CA GLU A 385 -1.63 -4.08 24.27
C GLU A 385 -0.76 -5.27 23.87
N ILE A 386 0.07 -5.12 22.84
CA ILE A 386 0.86 -6.24 22.29
C ILE A 386 2.37 -6.11 22.56
N LYS A 387 2.77 -5.15 23.38
CA LYS A 387 4.17 -4.87 23.73
C LYS A 387 4.88 -6.09 24.27
N GLU A 388 4.38 -6.65 25.37
CA GLU A 388 5.01 -7.77 26.07
C GLU A 388 5.03 -9.03 25.21
N TYR A 389 3.94 -9.28 24.49
CA TYR A 389 3.86 -10.41 23.58
C TYR A 389 4.95 -10.32 22.49
N ALA A 390 5.05 -9.19 21.80
CA ALA A 390 6.03 -9.01 20.74
C ALA A 390 7.47 -9.03 21.26
N TYR A 391 7.72 -8.37 22.39
CA TYR A 391 9.04 -8.37 23.03
C TYR A 391 9.50 -9.78 23.40
N ASN A 392 8.66 -10.54 24.11
CA ASN A 392 8.96 -11.91 24.53
C ASN A 392 9.14 -12.84 23.32
N LEU A 393 8.33 -12.68 22.28
CA LEU A 393 8.40 -13.50 21.09
C LEU A 393 9.71 -13.25 20.31
N LEU A 394 10.01 -11.98 20.00
CA LEU A 394 11.18 -11.61 19.20
C LEU A 394 12.51 -11.84 19.92
N LEU A 395 12.51 -11.93 21.26
CA LEU A 395 13.67 -12.23 22.07
C LEU A 395 13.63 -13.65 22.69
N SER A 396 12.73 -14.49 22.19
CA SER A 396 12.66 -15.91 22.57
C SER A 396 13.91 -16.69 22.11
N LYS A 397 14.22 -17.79 22.79
CA LYS A 397 15.33 -18.66 22.36
C LYS A 397 15.22 -19.13 20.91
N PRO A 398 14.05 -19.58 20.41
CA PRO A 398 13.91 -19.93 18.99
C PRO A 398 14.25 -18.77 18.05
N SER A 399 13.72 -17.58 18.31
CA SER A 399 13.98 -16.39 17.47
C SER A 399 15.45 -15.98 17.45
N ILE A 400 16.12 -15.97 18.61
CA ILE A 400 17.55 -15.66 18.73
C ILE A 400 18.39 -16.72 18.01
N ASN A 401 18.09 -18.00 18.20
CA ASN A 401 18.85 -19.11 17.61
C ASN A 401 18.77 -19.16 16.08
N ARG A 402 17.78 -18.51 15.44
CA ARG A 402 17.74 -18.37 13.97
C ARG A 402 18.94 -17.57 13.44
N GLY A 403 19.53 -16.72 14.26
CA GLY A 403 20.71 -15.95 13.91
C GLY A 403 20.48 -14.85 12.85
N TYR A 404 19.24 -14.41 12.64
CA TYR A 404 18.94 -13.35 11.67
C TYR A 404 19.24 -11.97 12.21
N PHE A 405 18.87 -11.72 13.45
CA PHE A 405 18.90 -10.39 14.06
C PHE A 405 19.79 -10.34 15.29
N ASN A 406 20.32 -9.16 15.56
CA ASN A 406 21.04 -8.85 16.79
C ASN A 406 20.03 -8.59 17.92
N PRO A 407 19.99 -9.42 18.99
CA PRO A 407 19.02 -9.24 20.08
C PRO A 407 19.14 -7.90 20.80
N GLU A 408 20.36 -7.35 20.93
CA GLU A 408 20.56 -6.06 21.59
C GLU A 408 19.96 -4.92 20.76
N ALA A 409 20.09 -4.97 19.44
CA ALA A 409 19.48 -3.98 18.54
C ALA A 409 17.95 -4.06 18.59
N ILE A 410 17.37 -5.26 18.76
CA ILE A 410 15.92 -5.41 18.99
C ILE A 410 15.51 -4.78 20.31
N ARG A 411 16.24 -5.01 21.40
CA ARG A 411 15.97 -4.38 22.71
C ARG A 411 16.03 -2.85 22.63
N GLU A 412 17.06 -2.32 21.98
CA GLU A 412 17.20 -0.87 21.76
C GLU A 412 16.01 -0.31 20.98
N MET A 413 15.58 -0.99 19.91
CA MET A 413 14.43 -0.60 19.11
C MET A 413 13.13 -0.52 19.94
N PHE A 414 12.88 -1.50 20.82
CA PHE A 414 11.74 -1.45 21.73
C PHE A 414 11.87 -0.30 22.74
N ASN A 415 13.03 -0.09 23.32
CA ASN A 415 13.26 1.01 24.28
C ASN A 415 13.04 2.38 23.65
N GLU A 416 13.54 2.59 22.44
CA GLU A 416 13.33 3.84 21.69
C GLU A 416 11.86 4.07 21.36
N HIS A 417 11.14 3.00 21.00
CA HIS A 417 9.72 3.06 20.67
C HIS A 417 8.86 3.38 21.90
N ILE A 418 9.11 2.69 23.01
CA ILE A 418 8.36 2.85 24.27
C ILE A 418 8.61 4.23 24.87
N SER A 419 9.86 4.72 24.83
CA SER A 419 10.19 6.06 25.33
C SER A 419 9.68 7.19 24.43
N GLY A 420 9.13 6.88 23.25
CA GLY A 420 8.67 7.88 22.27
C GLY A 420 9.81 8.63 21.57
N LYS A 421 11.07 8.18 21.73
CA LYS A 421 12.23 8.78 21.07
C LYS A 421 12.17 8.61 19.55
N ILE A 422 11.89 7.37 19.09
CA ILE A 422 11.72 7.01 17.69
C ILE A 422 10.51 6.07 17.56
N ASP A 423 9.65 6.33 16.58
CA ASP A 423 8.55 5.42 16.28
C ASP A 423 9.04 4.23 15.42
N HIS A 424 9.19 3.09 16.04
CA HIS A 424 9.54 1.83 15.42
C HIS A 424 8.35 0.88 15.17
N GLY A 425 7.11 1.33 15.37
CA GLY A 425 5.93 0.46 15.32
C GLY A 425 5.86 -0.41 14.06
N GLN A 426 6.02 0.19 12.87
CA GLN A 426 6.00 -0.58 11.62
C GLN A 426 7.18 -1.58 11.51
N ARG A 427 8.34 -1.25 12.07
CA ARG A 427 9.52 -2.13 12.03
C ARG A 427 9.34 -3.34 12.94
N ILE A 428 8.85 -3.12 14.15
CA ILE A 428 8.50 -4.19 15.09
C ILE A 428 7.42 -5.09 14.49
N TRP A 429 6.43 -4.49 13.81
CA TRP A 429 5.39 -5.23 13.10
C TRP A 429 5.95 -6.18 12.04
N VAL A 430 6.89 -5.71 11.22
CA VAL A 430 7.57 -6.54 10.20
C VAL A 430 8.29 -7.72 10.84
N LEU A 431 9.06 -7.48 11.92
CA LEU A 431 9.79 -8.54 12.63
C LEU A 431 8.84 -9.54 13.27
N LEU A 432 7.75 -9.06 13.89
CA LEU A 432 6.74 -9.91 14.51
C LEU A 432 6.08 -10.86 13.49
N ASN A 433 5.70 -10.32 12.33
CA ASN A 433 5.09 -11.14 11.27
C ASN A 433 6.06 -12.19 10.73
N LEU A 434 7.33 -11.85 10.56
CA LEU A 434 8.35 -12.80 10.14
C LEU A 434 8.51 -13.94 11.16
N GLU A 435 8.58 -13.62 12.46
CA GLU A 435 8.74 -14.64 13.53
C GLU A 435 7.49 -15.53 13.60
N LEU A 436 6.29 -14.97 13.54
CA LEU A 436 5.05 -15.74 13.53
C LEU A 436 4.95 -16.67 12.32
N TRP A 437 5.42 -16.21 11.17
CA TRP A 437 5.48 -17.05 9.97
C TRP A 437 6.44 -18.25 10.17
N HIS A 438 7.63 -18.02 10.74
CA HIS A 438 8.55 -19.11 11.07
C HIS A 438 7.91 -20.15 11.97
N GLN A 439 7.23 -19.71 13.04
CA GLN A 439 6.54 -20.63 13.94
C GLN A 439 5.42 -21.41 13.24
N ALA A 440 4.75 -20.81 12.27
CA ALA A 440 3.64 -21.44 11.56
C ALA A 440 4.10 -22.47 10.50
N PHE A 441 5.25 -22.22 9.84
CA PHE A 441 5.65 -22.97 8.64
C PHE A 441 7.00 -23.69 8.74
N ILE A 442 7.92 -23.21 9.58
CA ILE A 442 9.31 -23.74 9.65
C ILE A 442 9.57 -24.54 10.92
N ASP A 443 9.07 -24.08 12.07
CA ASP A 443 9.39 -24.67 13.39
C ASP A 443 8.56 -25.89 13.78
N LYS A 444 7.84 -26.48 12.86
CA LYS A 444 6.98 -27.64 13.12
C LYS A 444 7.76 -28.93 13.29
#